data_f71ddce0de933eb082c9b53040761f18
#
_entry.id   f71ddce0de933eb082c9b53040761f18
#
_cell.length_a   1.000
_cell.length_b   1.000
_cell.length_c   1.000
_cell.angle_alpha   90.00
_cell.angle_beta   90.00
_cell.angle_gamma   90.00
#
_symmetry.space_group_name_H-M   'P 1'
#
loop_
_entity.id
_entity.type
_entity.pdbx_description
1 polymer ?
#
loop_
_entity_poly.entity_id
_entity_poly.type
_entity_poly.pdbx_seq_one_letter_code
_entity_poly.pdbx_strand_id
1 'polypeptide(L)'
;MKNRNHPRAKLVALAAVMLAAGSVAAVRMVSASDHQDTPLVELSPRFDINDVYAFPAPGDPTRTVLALSTSSPLTPAQTPSATFGNKDQELYQIKIDNTGDAREDLVFQVTFTGKAGKQKVTLRGPVAPNSVGTANTLVGGKQIKGYTNTVITDGEIKLFAGPRDDPFFIDLEAFFRILPDRRPETGPLSMITQGPLTFRAASGADPAVDFLRRINDLAIVIELPTSMIANAATNGRIGVWGTTSQARD
;
A
#
# COMPACT_ATOMS: atom_id res chain seq x y z
N MET A 1 29.67 61.22 14.43
CA MET A 1 29.62 59.92 13.77
C MET A 1 28.12 59.50 13.72
N LYS A 2 27.51 59.53 12.50
CA LYS A 2 26.10 59.18 12.29
C LYS A 2 25.99 57.70 11.95
N ASN A 3 25.36 56.95 12.86
CA ASN A 3 25.07 55.53 12.67
C ASN A 3 23.94 55.36 11.64
N ARG A 4 24.28 54.98 10.41
CA ARG A 4 23.29 54.67 9.34
C ARG A 4 22.77 53.26 9.54
N ASN A 5 21.63 53.11 10.25
CA ASN A 5 20.87 51.88 10.23
C ASN A 5 20.30 51.61 8.86
N HIS A 6 20.85 50.62 8.14
CA HIS A 6 20.37 50.20 6.85
C HIS A 6 19.08 49.38 6.98
N PRO A 7 17.89 49.88 6.57
CA PRO A 7 16.63 49.14 6.65
C PRO A 7 16.63 47.86 5.79
N ARG A 8 17.47 47.77 4.77
CA ARG A 8 17.62 46.59 3.91
C ARG A 8 18.17 45.36 4.62
N ALA A 9 19.08 45.52 5.56
CA ALA A 9 19.64 44.40 6.33
C ALA A 9 18.59 43.75 7.27
N LYS A 10 17.67 44.55 7.82
CA LYS A 10 16.58 44.05 8.69
C LYS A 10 15.50 43.31 7.88
N LEU A 11 15.20 43.75 6.66
CA LEU A 11 14.27 43.08 5.77
C LEU A 11 14.80 41.73 5.28
N VAL A 12 16.09 41.64 4.94
CA VAL A 12 16.71 40.37 4.50
C VAL A 12 16.78 39.37 5.66
N ALA A 13 17.09 39.82 6.88
CA ALA A 13 17.10 38.95 8.05
C ALA A 13 15.68 38.44 8.40
N LEU A 14 14.64 39.26 8.27
CA LEU A 14 13.25 38.86 8.51
C LEU A 14 12.76 37.86 7.45
N ALA A 15 13.13 38.07 6.17
CA ALA A 15 12.80 37.12 5.10
C ALA A 15 13.52 35.77 5.25
N ALA A 16 14.79 35.77 5.70
CA ALA A 16 15.53 34.54 5.98
C ALA A 16 14.94 33.75 7.16
N VAL A 17 14.47 34.44 8.22
CA VAL A 17 13.81 33.80 9.36
C VAL A 17 12.44 33.24 8.96
N MET A 18 11.69 33.91 8.10
CA MET A 18 10.39 33.40 7.62
C MET A 18 10.57 32.23 6.64
N LEU A 19 11.61 32.20 5.82
CA LEU A 19 11.94 31.04 4.99
C LEU A 19 12.39 29.83 5.84
N ALA A 20 13.20 30.07 6.88
CA ALA A 20 13.62 29.01 7.79
C ALA A 20 12.48 28.47 8.65
N ALA A 21 11.56 29.33 9.10
CA ALA A 21 10.35 28.91 9.82
C ALA A 21 9.36 28.16 8.92
N GLY A 22 9.24 28.57 7.62
CA GLY A 22 8.43 27.86 6.64
C GLY A 22 8.97 26.48 6.31
N SER A 23 10.29 26.32 6.19
CA SER A 23 10.90 25.01 5.95
C SER A 23 10.85 24.07 7.15
N VAL A 24 10.90 24.58 8.37
CA VAL A 24 10.72 23.77 9.60
C VAL A 24 9.24 23.38 9.79
N ALA A 25 8.29 24.22 9.37
CA ALA A 25 6.86 23.87 9.38
C ALA A 25 6.53 22.81 8.32
N ALA A 26 7.15 22.86 7.14
CA ALA A 26 6.96 21.86 6.08
C ALA A 26 7.48 20.46 6.46
N VAL A 27 8.55 20.40 7.29
CA VAL A 27 9.10 19.10 7.77
C VAL A 27 8.23 18.45 8.86
N ARG A 28 7.31 19.18 9.50
CA ARG A 28 6.42 18.64 10.53
C ARG A 28 5.09 18.11 10.01
N MET A 29 4.82 18.20 8.72
CA MET A 29 3.60 17.68 8.12
C MET A 29 3.70 16.23 7.61
N VAL A 30 4.82 15.55 7.80
CA VAL A 30 4.91 14.11 7.58
C VAL A 30 4.52 13.42 8.88
N SER A 31 3.25 13.44 9.19
CA SER A 31 2.66 12.55 10.18
C SER A 31 2.41 11.22 9.49
N ALA A 32 3.29 10.25 9.70
CA ALA A 32 3.15 8.93 9.14
C ALA A 32 1.88 8.27 9.68
N SER A 33 0.85 8.29 8.89
CA SER A 33 -0.12 7.21 8.82
C SER A 33 0.43 6.24 7.79
N ASP A 34 0.24 4.97 7.96
CA ASP A 34 0.68 3.92 7.03
C ASP A 34 0.01 4.02 5.64
N HIS A 35 -0.88 4.96 5.49
CA HIS A 35 -1.63 5.26 4.29
C HIS A 35 -1.40 6.72 3.89
N GLN A 36 -1.17 6.96 2.61
CA GLN A 36 -1.07 8.30 2.02
C GLN A 36 0.14 9.15 2.48
N ASP A 37 1.32 8.55 2.55
CA ASP A 37 2.52 9.20 3.09
C ASP A 37 3.19 10.19 2.14
N THR A 38 2.96 10.08 0.84
CA THR A 38 3.60 10.93 -0.15
C THR A 38 2.59 11.76 -0.91
N PRO A 39 2.96 12.94 -1.43
CA PRO A 39 2.05 13.75 -2.25
C PRO A 39 1.51 12.98 -3.47
N LEU A 40 2.26 12.02 -4.02
CA LEU A 40 1.78 11.19 -5.11
C LEU A 40 0.65 10.26 -4.67
N VAL A 41 0.80 9.63 -3.53
CA VAL A 41 -0.19 8.71 -2.94
C VAL A 41 -1.45 9.48 -2.53
N GLU A 42 -1.30 10.64 -1.88
CA GLU A 42 -2.42 11.51 -1.52
C GLU A 42 -3.25 11.97 -2.73
N LEU A 43 -2.58 12.27 -3.85
CA LEU A 43 -3.24 12.68 -5.09
C LEU A 43 -3.81 11.51 -5.88
N SER A 44 -3.30 10.30 -5.68
CA SER A 44 -3.74 9.09 -6.36
C SER A 44 -3.69 7.87 -5.43
N PRO A 45 -4.74 7.62 -4.63
CA PRO A 45 -4.79 6.50 -3.68
C PRO A 45 -4.57 5.11 -4.29
N ARG A 46 -4.59 5.00 -5.63
CA ARG A 46 -4.28 3.76 -6.34
C ARG A 46 -2.82 3.34 -6.22
N PHE A 47 -1.91 4.27 -5.92
CA PHE A 47 -0.51 3.99 -5.61
C PHE A 47 -0.29 3.59 -4.16
N ASP A 48 -1.29 3.81 -3.31
CA ASP A 48 -1.21 3.49 -1.89
C ASP A 48 -1.34 1.98 -1.70
N ILE A 49 -0.23 1.35 -1.27
CA ILE A 49 -0.23 -0.05 -0.85
C ILE A 49 -0.63 -0.09 0.60
N ASN A 50 -1.81 -0.63 0.86
CA ASN A 50 -2.31 -0.76 2.22
C ASN A 50 -1.65 -1.96 2.90
N ASP A 51 -1.67 -3.13 2.26
CA ASP A 51 -1.17 -4.36 2.84
C ASP A 51 -0.55 -5.30 1.80
N VAL A 52 0.38 -6.14 2.27
CA VAL A 52 0.94 -7.27 1.52
C VAL A 52 0.91 -8.51 2.39
N TYR A 53 0.30 -9.57 1.88
CA TYR A 53 0.18 -10.85 2.58
C TYR A 53 0.78 -11.98 1.76
N ALA A 54 1.42 -12.93 2.47
CA ALA A 54 1.86 -14.20 1.93
C ALA A 54 1.57 -15.31 2.95
N PHE A 55 0.76 -16.29 2.59
CA PHE A 55 0.33 -17.36 3.50
C PHE A 55 -0.03 -18.64 2.73
N PRO A 56 0.01 -19.81 3.38
CA PRO A 56 -0.47 -21.05 2.78
C PRO A 56 -1.94 -20.98 2.41
N ALA A 57 -2.32 -21.50 1.25
CA ALA A 57 -3.71 -21.49 0.83
C ALA A 57 -4.59 -22.30 1.82
N PRO A 58 -5.74 -21.76 2.23
CA PRO A 58 -6.68 -22.50 3.08
C PRO A 58 -7.09 -23.83 2.42
N GLY A 59 -6.86 -24.94 3.12
CA GLY A 59 -7.20 -26.29 2.64
C GLY A 59 -6.17 -26.95 1.74
N ASP A 60 -5.13 -26.24 1.29
CA ASP A 60 -4.01 -26.82 0.53
C ASP A 60 -2.67 -26.14 0.86
N PRO A 61 -1.95 -26.60 1.88
CA PRO A 61 -0.71 -25.98 2.33
C PRO A 61 0.46 -26.12 1.31
N THR A 62 0.29 -26.87 0.23
CA THR A 62 1.27 -26.93 -0.86
C THR A 62 1.20 -25.74 -1.80
N ARG A 63 0.19 -24.90 -1.60
CA ARG A 63 -0.05 -23.68 -2.37
C ARG A 63 0.13 -22.45 -1.50
N THR A 64 0.60 -21.39 -2.11
CA THR A 64 0.77 -20.08 -1.46
C THR A 64 -0.25 -19.08 -2.04
N VAL A 65 -0.82 -18.28 -1.17
CA VAL A 65 -1.59 -17.09 -1.53
C VAL A 65 -0.71 -15.87 -1.31
N LEU A 66 -0.62 -15.04 -2.33
CA LEU A 66 -0.02 -13.70 -2.29
C LEU A 66 -1.14 -12.69 -2.47
N ALA A 67 -1.22 -11.70 -1.60
CA ALA A 67 -2.20 -10.63 -1.75
C ALA A 67 -1.51 -9.27 -1.60
N LEU A 68 -1.94 -8.32 -2.42
CA LEU A 68 -1.56 -6.92 -2.34
C LEU A 68 -2.85 -6.11 -2.40
N SER A 69 -3.06 -5.23 -1.43
CA SER A 69 -4.20 -4.33 -1.38
C SER A 69 -3.78 -2.88 -1.58
N THR A 70 -4.69 -2.11 -2.20
CA THR A 70 -4.50 -0.69 -2.48
C THR A 70 -5.80 0.07 -2.33
N SER A 71 -5.72 1.40 -2.26
CA SER A 71 -6.88 2.29 -2.34
C SER A 71 -7.82 2.22 -1.12
N SER A 72 -7.39 1.71 0.03
CA SER A 72 -8.16 1.85 1.27
C SER A 72 -8.04 3.30 1.79
N PRO A 73 -9.06 3.85 2.46
CA PRO A 73 -10.37 3.25 2.73
C PRO A 73 -11.39 3.51 1.61
N LEU A 74 -12.02 2.47 1.11
CA LEU A 74 -13.15 2.58 0.18
C LEU A 74 -14.46 2.34 0.92
N THR A 75 -15.28 3.36 1.06
CA THR A 75 -16.63 3.20 1.60
C THR A 75 -17.52 2.37 0.65
N PRO A 76 -18.61 1.76 1.13
CA PRO A 76 -19.56 1.06 0.27
C PRO A 76 -20.09 1.89 -0.91
N ALA A 77 -20.20 3.21 -0.72
CA ALA A 77 -20.65 4.12 -1.79
C ALA A 77 -19.58 4.35 -2.87
N GLN A 78 -18.29 4.33 -2.51
CA GLN A 78 -17.17 4.52 -3.42
C GLN A 78 -16.78 3.22 -4.16
N THR A 79 -16.94 2.08 -3.50
CA THR A 79 -16.53 0.77 -4.00
C THR A 79 -16.99 0.46 -5.44
N PRO A 80 -18.24 0.71 -5.87
CA PRO A 80 -18.68 0.40 -7.23
C PRO A 80 -17.95 1.21 -8.33
N SER A 81 -17.41 2.37 -7.98
CA SER A 81 -16.68 3.25 -8.91
C SER A 81 -15.16 3.11 -8.81
N ALA A 82 -14.67 2.36 -7.83
CA ALA A 82 -13.25 2.16 -7.63
C ALA A 82 -12.59 1.42 -8.81
N THR A 83 -11.38 1.85 -9.16
CA THR A 83 -10.60 1.25 -10.24
C THR A 83 -9.13 1.19 -9.86
N PHE A 84 -8.48 0.10 -10.24
CA PHE A 84 -7.03 0.10 -10.36
C PHE A 84 -6.57 1.11 -11.41
N GLY A 85 -5.35 1.57 -11.31
CA GLY A 85 -4.77 2.49 -12.29
C GLY A 85 -4.62 1.87 -13.68
N ASN A 86 -4.59 2.73 -14.70
CA ASN A 86 -4.45 2.30 -16.07
C ASN A 86 -3.00 1.84 -16.34
N LYS A 87 -2.83 0.79 -17.16
CA LYS A 87 -1.54 0.20 -17.55
C LYS A 87 -0.51 1.19 -18.12
N ASP A 88 -0.98 2.30 -18.68
CA ASP A 88 -0.13 3.34 -19.25
C ASP A 88 0.35 4.34 -18.17
N GLN A 89 -0.14 4.19 -16.94
CA GLN A 89 0.15 5.07 -15.81
C GLN A 89 0.69 4.31 -14.62
N GLU A 90 0.17 3.12 -14.33
CA GLU A 90 0.42 2.39 -13.09
C GLU A 90 0.78 0.93 -13.31
N LEU A 91 1.79 0.47 -12.58
CA LEU A 91 2.23 -0.92 -12.51
C LEU A 91 2.21 -1.37 -11.05
N TYR A 92 1.49 -2.46 -10.78
CA TYR A 92 1.47 -3.13 -9.48
C TYR A 92 2.40 -4.33 -9.54
N GLN A 93 3.20 -4.54 -8.49
CA GLN A 93 4.11 -5.66 -8.42
C GLN A 93 4.10 -6.32 -7.06
N ILE A 94 4.14 -7.65 -7.06
CA ILE A 94 4.56 -8.45 -5.91
C ILE A 94 5.94 -8.99 -6.25
N LYS A 95 6.91 -8.67 -5.41
CA LYS A 95 8.31 -9.05 -5.55
C LYS A 95 8.65 -10.13 -4.54
N ILE A 96 9.47 -11.09 -4.94
CA ILE A 96 9.82 -12.26 -4.15
C ILE A 96 11.33 -12.42 -4.14
N ASP A 97 11.89 -12.42 -2.94
CA ASP A 97 13.23 -12.91 -2.65
C ASP A 97 13.12 -14.37 -2.20
N ASN A 98 13.66 -15.29 -2.97
CA ASN A 98 13.72 -16.71 -2.62
C ASN A 98 15.16 -17.21 -2.44
N THR A 99 16.14 -16.33 -2.46
CA THR A 99 17.55 -16.62 -2.18
C THR A 99 18.00 -16.13 -0.81
N GLY A 100 17.26 -15.18 -0.19
CA GLY A 100 17.52 -14.65 1.14
C GLY A 100 18.54 -13.50 1.16
N ASP A 101 18.74 -12.82 0.03
CA ASP A 101 19.70 -11.72 -0.09
C ASP A 101 19.04 -10.32 -0.06
N ALA A 102 17.73 -10.26 0.24
CA ALA A 102 16.90 -9.07 0.26
C ALA A 102 16.77 -8.37 -1.12
N ARG A 103 16.91 -9.12 -2.20
CA ARG A 103 16.68 -8.66 -3.57
C ARG A 103 15.64 -9.54 -4.23
N GLU A 104 14.85 -8.97 -5.13
CA GLU A 104 13.85 -9.73 -5.85
C GLU A 104 14.48 -10.68 -6.89
N ASP A 105 14.23 -11.98 -6.74
CA ASP A 105 14.55 -13.02 -7.72
C ASP A 105 13.41 -13.22 -8.71
N LEU A 106 12.18 -13.04 -8.23
CA LEU A 106 10.96 -13.21 -9.02
C LEU A 106 10.03 -12.01 -8.82
N VAL A 107 9.26 -11.72 -9.87
CA VAL A 107 8.20 -10.71 -9.81
C VAL A 107 6.91 -11.22 -10.42
N PHE A 108 5.81 -10.78 -9.82
CA PHE A 108 4.50 -10.72 -10.46
C PHE A 108 4.22 -9.28 -10.80
N GLN A 109 3.82 -9.02 -12.04
CA GLN A 109 3.45 -7.69 -12.52
C GLN A 109 2.01 -7.68 -13.00
N VAL A 110 1.22 -6.76 -12.45
CA VAL A 110 -0.20 -6.65 -12.76
C VAL A 110 -0.49 -5.28 -13.34
N THR A 111 -1.23 -5.27 -14.44
CA THR A 111 -1.66 -4.06 -15.13
C THR A 111 -3.13 -4.14 -15.50
N PHE A 112 -3.79 -2.99 -15.55
CA PHE A 112 -5.22 -2.88 -15.79
C PHE A 112 -5.55 -1.96 -16.95
N THR A 113 -6.70 -2.23 -17.62
CA THR A 113 -7.29 -1.33 -18.60
C THR A 113 -8.81 -1.41 -18.54
N GLY A 114 -9.48 -0.33 -18.88
CA GLY A 114 -10.95 -0.30 -18.94
C GLY A 114 -11.57 0.50 -17.82
N LYS A 115 -12.85 0.27 -17.57
CA LYS A 115 -13.71 1.07 -16.69
C LYS A 115 -14.04 0.33 -15.40
N ALA A 116 -14.50 1.08 -14.41
CA ALA A 116 -14.98 0.56 -13.13
C ALA A 116 -15.92 -0.64 -13.29
N GLY A 117 -15.83 -1.59 -12.37
CA GLY A 117 -16.62 -2.82 -12.33
C GLY A 117 -16.20 -3.92 -13.33
N LYS A 118 -15.48 -3.59 -14.40
CA LYS A 118 -15.05 -4.56 -15.42
C LYS A 118 -13.74 -4.15 -16.10
N GLN A 119 -12.68 -3.93 -15.33
CA GLN A 119 -11.37 -3.72 -15.93
C GLN A 119 -10.80 -5.03 -16.45
N LYS A 120 -10.07 -4.98 -17.56
CA LYS A 120 -9.20 -6.09 -17.97
C LYS A 120 -7.99 -6.09 -17.07
N VAL A 121 -7.64 -7.24 -16.53
CA VAL A 121 -6.41 -7.49 -15.77
C VAL A 121 -5.45 -8.31 -16.62
N THR A 122 -4.17 -7.98 -16.54
CA THR A 122 -3.08 -8.77 -17.13
C THR A 122 -2.03 -9.01 -16.06
N LEU A 123 -1.81 -10.29 -15.72
CA LEU A 123 -0.75 -10.74 -14.84
C LEU A 123 0.41 -11.31 -15.68
N ARG A 124 1.64 -10.95 -15.31
CA ARG A 124 2.91 -11.52 -15.80
C ARG A 124 3.67 -12.09 -14.63
N GLY A 125 4.32 -13.21 -14.84
CA GLY A 125 5.11 -13.87 -13.79
C GLY A 125 4.50 -15.19 -13.27
N PRO A 126 5.19 -15.88 -12.34
CA PRO A 126 6.46 -15.46 -11.75
C PRO A 126 7.62 -15.59 -12.75
N VAL A 127 8.43 -14.55 -12.86
CA VAL A 127 9.63 -14.51 -13.70
C VAL A 127 10.69 -13.61 -13.06
N ALA A 128 11.94 -13.78 -13.44
CA ALA A 128 12.99 -12.86 -13.02
C ALA A 128 12.70 -11.42 -13.49
N PRO A 129 12.93 -10.40 -12.66
CA PRO A 129 12.76 -9.01 -13.05
C PRO A 129 13.80 -8.60 -14.12
N ASN A 130 13.45 -7.65 -14.99
CA ASN A 130 14.43 -7.07 -15.92
C ASN A 130 15.48 -6.21 -15.21
N SER A 131 15.13 -5.66 -14.04
CA SER A 131 16.03 -4.90 -13.16
C SER A 131 15.56 -5.06 -11.71
N VAL A 132 16.53 -5.04 -10.80
CA VAL A 132 16.29 -5.13 -9.35
C VAL A 132 16.18 -3.72 -8.76
N GLY A 133 15.33 -3.55 -7.76
CA GLY A 133 15.15 -2.29 -7.04
C GLY A 133 14.01 -1.43 -7.55
N THR A 134 14.23 -0.12 -7.69
CA THR A 134 13.17 0.87 -7.94
C THR A 134 12.88 1.13 -9.42
N ALA A 135 13.81 0.79 -10.32
CA ALA A 135 13.60 0.93 -11.76
C ALA A 135 12.86 -0.29 -12.31
N ASN A 136 11.60 -0.11 -12.70
CA ASN A 136 10.73 -1.20 -13.13
C ASN A 136 10.37 -1.06 -14.61
N THR A 137 10.50 -2.16 -15.35
CA THR A 137 10.01 -2.30 -16.72
C THR A 137 9.15 -3.55 -16.83
N LEU A 138 8.23 -3.57 -17.78
CA LEU A 138 7.37 -4.74 -17.97
C LEU A 138 8.20 -5.94 -18.39
N VAL A 139 8.04 -7.04 -17.65
CA VAL A 139 8.66 -8.33 -17.99
C VAL A 139 7.94 -9.00 -19.17
N GLY A 140 8.68 -9.79 -19.91
CA GLY A 140 8.15 -10.65 -20.97
C GLY A 140 7.48 -11.91 -20.45
N GLY A 141 7.24 -12.87 -21.34
CA GLY A 141 6.73 -14.20 -21.02
C GLY A 141 5.23 -14.35 -21.08
N LYS A 142 4.74 -15.45 -20.49
CA LYS A 142 3.31 -15.79 -20.48
C LYS A 142 2.50 -14.72 -19.71
N GLN A 143 1.34 -14.42 -20.25
CA GLN A 143 0.40 -13.46 -19.66
C GLN A 143 -0.91 -14.16 -19.34
N ILE A 144 -1.37 -14.04 -18.10
CA ILE A 144 -2.71 -14.45 -17.66
C ILE A 144 -3.62 -13.23 -17.79
N LYS A 145 -4.72 -13.37 -18.48
CA LYS A 145 -5.65 -12.27 -18.77
C LYS A 145 -7.07 -12.62 -18.40
N GLY A 146 -7.80 -11.64 -17.90
CA GLY A 146 -9.21 -11.77 -17.59
C GLY A 146 -9.81 -10.44 -17.19
N TYR A 147 -10.85 -10.49 -16.36
CA TYR A 147 -11.55 -9.30 -15.88
C TYR A 147 -11.54 -9.25 -14.36
N THR A 148 -11.57 -8.05 -13.81
CA THR A 148 -11.79 -7.83 -12.38
C THR A 148 -13.12 -8.43 -11.92
N ASN A 149 -13.23 -8.69 -10.63
CA ASN A 149 -14.38 -9.29 -9.95
C ASN A 149 -14.67 -10.74 -10.34
N THR A 150 -13.73 -11.41 -10.98
CA THR A 150 -13.82 -12.84 -11.31
C THR A 150 -12.54 -13.56 -10.98
N VAL A 151 -12.65 -14.82 -10.54
CA VAL A 151 -11.46 -15.68 -10.41
C VAL A 151 -11.06 -16.16 -11.79
N ILE A 152 -9.81 -15.91 -12.16
CA ILE A 152 -9.21 -16.31 -13.42
C ILE A 152 -8.27 -17.47 -13.10
N THR A 153 -8.44 -18.60 -13.80
CA THR A 153 -7.54 -19.77 -13.67
C THR A 153 -6.81 -19.99 -14.98
N ASP A 154 -5.50 -20.07 -14.94
CA ASP A 154 -4.64 -20.42 -16.07
C ASP A 154 -3.55 -21.39 -15.59
N GLY A 155 -3.70 -22.66 -15.97
CA GLY A 155 -2.89 -23.75 -15.43
C GLY A 155 -3.06 -23.86 -13.91
N GLU A 156 -1.96 -23.79 -13.19
CA GLU A 156 -1.95 -23.91 -11.73
C GLU A 156 -2.07 -22.58 -10.99
N ILE A 157 -2.13 -21.45 -11.71
CA ILE A 157 -2.26 -20.12 -11.12
C ILE A 157 -3.71 -19.67 -11.13
N LYS A 158 -4.18 -19.18 -9.97
CA LYS A 158 -5.46 -18.48 -9.87
C LYS A 158 -5.19 -17.01 -9.55
N LEU A 159 -5.89 -16.13 -10.22
CA LEU A 159 -5.83 -14.69 -10.04
C LEU A 159 -7.23 -14.14 -9.74
N PHE A 160 -7.32 -13.31 -8.73
CA PHE A 160 -8.46 -12.43 -8.51
C PHE A 160 -7.95 -10.99 -8.41
N ALA A 161 -8.70 -10.04 -8.98
CA ALA A 161 -8.50 -8.63 -8.75
C ALA A 161 -9.85 -7.93 -8.63
N GLY A 162 -10.02 -7.09 -7.60
CA GLY A 162 -11.29 -6.38 -7.36
C GLY A 162 -11.47 -5.99 -5.90
N PRO A 163 -12.58 -5.33 -5.57
CA PRO A 163 -12.89 -4.94 -4.20
C PRO A 163 -12.99 -6.14 -3.26
N ARG A 164 -12.46 -5.98 -2.06
CA ARG A 164 -12.59 -6.89 -0.91
C ARG A 164 -12.79 -6.07 0.35
N ASP A 165 -13.37 -6.70 1.38
CA ASP A 165 -13.30 -6.13 2.73
C ASP A 165 -11.82 -5.92 3.07
N ASP A 166 -11.51 -4.76 3.65
CA ASP A 166 -10.17 -4.44 4.11
C ASP A 166 -9.75 -5.48 5.17
N PRO A 167 -8.67 -6.24 4.95
CA PRO A 167 -8.28 -7.32 5.85
C PRO A 167 -7.57 -6.84 7.11
N PHE A 168 -7.30 -5.56 7.25
CA PHE A 168 -6.60 -5.01 8.39
C PHE A 168 -7.55 -4.78 9.57
N PHE A 169 -7.37 -5.56 10.64
CA PHE A 169 -8.15 -5.46 11.87
C PHE A 169 -7.44 -4.56 12.87
N ILE A 170 -7.95 -3.37 13.09
CA ILE A 170 -7.39 -2.45 14.06
C ILE A 170 -8.47 -1.67 14.82
N ASP A 171 -8.29 -1.56 16.13
CA ASP A 171 -8.97 -0.58 16.95
C ASP A 171 -8.18 0.74 16.95
N LEU A 172 -8.42 1.58 15.92
CA LEU A 172 -7.69 2.83 15.75
C LEU A 172 -7.89 3.80 16.91
N GLU A 173 -9.04 3.79 17.55
CA GLU A 173 -9.26 4.65 18.72
C GLU A 173 -8.36 4.24 19.87
N ALA A 174 -8.29 2.96 20.20
CA ALA A 174 -7.38 2.45 21.22
C ALA A 174 -5.92 2.67 20.83
N PHE A 175 -5.56 2.44 19.56
CA PHE A 175 -4.22 2.68 19.04
C PHE A 175 -3.76 4.12 19.26
N PHE A 176 -4.57 5.12 18.90
CA PHE A 176 -4.21 6.52 19.09
C PHE A 176 -4.33 7.02 20.53
N ARG A 177 -4.99 6.28 21.42
CA ARG A 177 -4.88 6.52 22.88
C ARG A 177 -3.52 6.10 23.41
N ILE A 178 -2.99 4.98 22.90
CA ILE A 178 -1.70 4.41 23.31
C ILE A 178 -0.54 5.23 22.70
N LEU A 179 -0.69 5.66 21.45
CA LEU A 179 0.29 6.42 20.68
C LEU A 179 -0.28 7.80 20.27
N PRO A 180 -0.49 8.71 21.25
CA PRO A 180 -1.20 9.97 20.97
C PRO A 180 -0.44 10.93 20.06
N ASP A 181 0.88 10.79 19.94
CA ASP A 181 1.74 11.54 19.03
C ASP A 181 1.58 11.14 17.55
N ARG A 182 0.92 10.02 17.28
CA ARG A 182 0.59 9.53 15.93
C ARG A 182 -0.82 9.88 15.49
N ARG A 183 -1.60 10.49 16.37
CA ARG A 183 -2.99 10.85 16.08
C ARG A 183 -3.10 11.88 14.95
N PRO A 184 -4.07 11.75 14.03
CA PRO A 184 -4.33 12.74 13.00
C PRO A 184 -4.60 14.12 13.62
N GLU A 185 -4.19 15.19 12.96
CA GLU A 185 -4.44 16.56 13.41
C GLU A 185 -5.90 16.97 13.20
N THR A 186 -6.61 16.36 12.28
CA THR A 186 -7.99 16.68 11.92
C THR A 186 -8.88 15.43 11.83
N GLY A 187 -10.18 15.64 11.80
CA GLY A 187 -11.15 14.55 11.66
C GLY A 187 -11.54 13.87 12.99
N PRO A 188 -12.40 12.86 12.95
CA PRO A 188 -12.94 12.22 14.15
C PRO A 188 -11.87 11.63 15.09
N LEU A 189 -10.79 11.10 14.53
CA LEU A 189 -9.71 10.50 15.30
C LEU A 189 -8.78 11.53 15.96
N SER A 190 -8.86 12.81 15.59
CA SER A 190 -8.11 13.89 16.26
C SER A 190 -8.68 14.23 17.64
N MET A 191 -9.95 13.90 17.90
CA MET A 191 -10.69 14.27 19.10
C MET A 191 -10.84 13.12 20.10
N ILE A 192 -10.01 12.10 20.00
CA ILE A 192 -10.06 10.94 20.91
C ILE A 192 -9.74 11.39 22.34
N THR A 193 -10.69 11.16 23.23
CA THR A 193 -10.56 11.48 24.65
C THR A 193 -9.58 10.53 25.34
N GLN A 194 -8.98 10.99 26.44
CA GLN A 194 -8.14 10.15 27.27
C GLN A 194 -8.92 8.94 27.82
N GLY A 195 -8.27 7.79 27.86
CA GLY A 195 -8.84 6.53 28.34
C GLY A 195 -7.73 5.56 28.73
N PRO A 196 -8.06 4.30 29.00
CA PRO A 196 -7.05 3.29 29.29
C PRO A 196 -6.00 3.23 28.19
N LEU A 197 -4.70 3.21 28.61
CA LEU A 197 -3.54 3.10 27.69
C LEU A 197 -3.24 1.63 27.35
N THR A 198 -4.30 0.86 27.11
CA THR A 198 -4.22 -0.57 26.75
C THR A 198 -5.23 -0.86 25.65
N PHE A 199 -4.94 -1.87 24.83
CA PHE A 199 -5.92 -2.37 23.89
C PHE A 199 -7.12 -2.96 24.60
N ARG A 200 -8.29 -2.79 24.03
CA ARG A 200 -9.54 -3.35 24.53
C ARG A 200 -9.57 -4.86 24.32
N ALA A 201 -10.27 -5.57 25.18
CA ALA A 201 -10.51 -7.00 25.00
C ALA A 201 -11.48 -7.26 23.84
N ALA A 202 -11.46 -8.47 23.31
CA ALA A 202 -12.38 -8.87 22.23
C ALA A 202 -13.86 -8.89 22.68
N SER A 203 -14.12 -8.95 24.00
CA SER A 203 -15.47 -8.97 24.58
C SER A 203 -15.48 -8.27 25.94
N GLY A 204 -16.66 -7.90 26.44
CA GLY A 204 -16.84 -7.22 27.72
C GLY A 204 -17.69 -5.97 27.61
N ALA A 205 -17.57 -5.06 28.57
CA ALA A 205 -18.35 -3.83 28.61
C ALA A 205 -17.89 -2.79 27.56
N ASP A 206 -16.61 -2.84 27.15
CA ASP A 206 -16.02 -1.97 26.12
C ASP A 206 -15.16 -2.85 25.19
N PRO A 207 -15.76 -3.60 24.27
CA PRO A 207 -15.03 -4.50 23.40
C PRO A 207 -14.24 -3.72 22.34
N ALA A 208 -13.14 -4.33 21.88
CA ALA A 208 -12.36 -3.82 20.76
C ALA A 208 -13.24 -3.67 19.52
N VAL A 209 -13.02 -2.60 18.78
CA VAL A 209 -13.78 -2.28 17.57
C VAL A 209 -12.84 -2.36 16.37
N ASP A 210 -13.19 -3.21 15.43
CA ASP A 210 -12.59 -3.15 14.10
C ASP A 210 -13.04 -1.86 13.41
N PHE A 211 -12.11 -0.91 13.29
CA PHE A 211 -12.40 0.39 12.70
C PHE A 211 -12.65 0.31 11.19
N LEU A 212 -12.00 -0.64 10.53
CA LEU A 212 -12.10 -0.82 9.08
C LEU A 212 -13.25 -1.74 8.66
N ARG A 213 -14.01 -2.28 9.63
CA ARG A 213 -15.22 -3.03 9.28
C ARG A 213 -16.12 -2.23 8.36
N ARG A 214 -16.58 -2.82 7.26
CA ARG A 214 -17.37 -2.18 6.20
C ARG A 214 -16.58 -1.19 5.32
N ILE A 215 -15.29 -1.16 5.45
CA ILE A 215 -14.39 -0.49 4.50
C ILE A 215 -13.86 -1.56 3.55
N ASN A 216 -13.70 -1.20 2.30
CA ASN A 216 -13.12 -2.05 1.29
C ASN A 216 -11.77 -1.49 0.84
N ASP A 217 -10.99 -2.35 0.23
CA ASP A 217 -9.81 -2.04 -0.56
C ASP A 217 -9.96 -2.57 -2.00
N LEU A 218 -8.95 -2.36 -2.83
CA LEU A 218 -8.78 -3.04 -4.10
C LEU A 218 -7.67 -4.08 -3.95
N ALA A 219 -8.07 -5.35 -3.87
CA ALA A 219 -7.14 -6.46 -3.69
C ALA A 219 -6.73 -7.11 -5.02
N ILE A 220 -5.44 -7.44 -5.13
CA ILE A 220 -4.86 -8.35 -6.13
C ILE A 220 -4.45 -9.61 -5.39
N VAL A 221 -5.07 -10.75 -5.70
CA VAL A 221 -4.82 -12.02 -5.01
C VAL A 221 -4.37 -13.06 -6.03
N ILE A 222 -3.23 -13.69 -5.77
CA ILE A 222 -2.64 -14.73 -6.60
C ILE A 222 -2.47 -15.99 -5.75
N GLU A 223 -3.03 -17.11 -6.19
CA GLU A 223 -2.82 -18.42 -5.59
C GLU A 223 -2.07 -19.31 -6.59
N LEU A 224 -0.99 -19.95 -6.12
CA LEU A 224 -0.12 -20.77 -6.96
C LEU A 224 0.56 -21.87 -6.13
N PRO A 225 1.08 -22.96 -6.77
CA PRO A 225 1.93 -23.92 -6.09
C PRO A 225 3.15 -23.24 -5.47
N THR A 226 3.41 -23.51 -4.19
CA THR A 226 4.55 -22.94 -3.47
C THR A 226 5.88 -23.25 -4.17
N SER A 227 5.99 -24.40 -4.82
CA SER A 227 7.17 -24.81 -5.58
C SER A 227 7.53 -23.87 -6.75
N MET A 228 6.60 -23.04 -7.23
CA MET A 228 6.89 -22.08 -8.29
C MET A 228 7.67 -20.85 -7.80
N ILE A 229 7.68 -20.60 -6.50
CA ILE A 229 8.31 -19.41 -5.89
C ILE A 229 9.29 -19.73 -4.78
N ALA A 230 9.23 -20.93 -4.21
CA ALA A 230 10.14 -21.37 -3.15
C ALA A 230 11.47 -21.85 -3.73
N ASN A 231 12.55 -21.73 -2.94
CA ASN A 231 13.87 -22.23 -3.25
C ASN A 231 14.34 -23.16 -2.13
N ALA A 232 14.90 -24.30 -2.49
CA ALA A 232 15.44 -25.26 -1.54
C ALA A 232 16.61 -24.69 -0.73
N ALA A 233 17.40 -23.78 -1.30
CA ALA A 233 18.54 -23.14 -0.63
C ALA A 233 18.12 -22.32 0.62
N THR A 234 16.88 -21.82 0.67
CA THR A 234 16.33 -21.09 1.81
C THR A 234 15.38 -21.92 2.67
N ASN A 235 15.38 -23.27 2.51
CA ASN A 235 14.39 -24.15 3.14
C ASN A 235 12.94 -23.71 2.87
N GLY A 236 12.67 -23.20 1.67
CA GLY A 236 11.35 -22.73 1.26
C GLY A 236 10.94 -21.38 1.84
N ARG A 237 11.80 -20.67 2.56
CA ARG A 237 11.51 -19.32 3.02
C ARG A 237 11.57 -18.35 1.85
N ILE A 238 10.64 -17.39 1.85
CA ILE A 238 10.59 -16.32 0.86
C ILE A 238 10.42 -14.98 1.57
N GLY A 239 11.08 -13.93 1.05
CA GLY A 239 10.75 -12.54 1.34
C GLY A 239 9.71 -12.07 0.32
N VAL A 240 8.71 -11.31 0.76
CA VAL A 240 7.66 -10.79 -0.13
C VAL A 240 7.40 -9.33 0.18
N TRP A 241 7.33 -8.49 -0.85
CA TRP A 241 6.91 -7.09 -0.72
C TRP A 241 6.17 -6.61 -1.97
N GLY A 242 5.42 -5.54 -1.81
CA GLY A 242 4.70 -4.89 -2.88
C GLY A 242 5.39 -3.62 -3.36
N THR A 243 5.21 -3.28 -4.63
CA THR A 243 5.53 -1.95 -5.16
C THR A 243 4.46 -1.50 -6.14
N THR A 244 4.18 -0.21 -6.13
CA THR A 244 3.45 0.50 -7.17
C THR A 244 4.43 1.42 -7.90
N SER A 245 4.28 1.55 -9.20
CA SER A 245 5.15 2.39 -10.00
C SER A 245 4.35 3.18 -11.01
N GLN A 246 4.70 4.46 -11.14
CA GLN A 246 4.16 5.33 -12.17
C GLN A 246 5.00 5.23 -13.45
N ALA A 247 4.33 5.21 -14.60
CA ALA A 247 5.02 5.35 -15.89
C ALA A 247 5.72 6.72 -15.93
N ARG A 248 6.95 6.74 -16.45
CA ARG A 248 7.67 7.97 -16.80
C ARG A 248 7.67 8.10 -18.32
N ASP A 249 7.35 9.30 -18.79
CA ASP A 249 7.46 9.69 -20.19
C ASP A 249 8.92 9.74 -20.63
#